data_c9bbc4284e6eca2a05a46b5295e66de1
#
_entry.id   c9bbc4284e6eca2a05a46b5295e66de1
#
_cell.length_a   1.000
_cell.length_b   1.000
_cell.length_c   1.000
_cell.angle_alpha   90.00
_cell.angle_beta   90.00
_cell.angle_gamma   90.00
#
_symmetry.space_group_name_H-M   'P 1'
#
loop_
_entity.id
_entity.type
_entity.pdbx_description
1 polymer ?
#
loop_
_entity_poly.entity_id
_entity_poly.type
_entity_poly.pdbx_seq_one_letter_code
_entity_poly.pdbx_strand_id
1 'polypeptide(L)'
;AENHPGMIMLANALRNIGYNVFLPRIPNLKNLLIVKDNVEWFSHCYQELLKHPKTSNKVMVVGMSYGGANLLKASFEKRFTDNPPKSILSYGTYYSIETALNFFLTGEISYQNKLHKITPHEWGTIVIFYNFFKTIETDFNKEKITLLLKCRIEDKHDEVEKIKKELNADEKDLVDKILNGNIDQKIKNMILKMIDNNKDLLNYLSPKNWAENIDIKTFI
;
A
#
# COMPACT_ATOMS: atom_id res chain seq x y z
N ALA A 1 5.16 3.09 10.08
CA ALA A 1 4.10 2.09 10.20
C ALA A 1 3.95 1.65 11.67
N GLU A 2 4.91 0.91 12.23
CA GLU A 2 4.86 0.38 13.61
C GLU A 2 4.81 1.46 14.70
N ASN A 3 5.42 2.61 14.45
CA ASN A 3 5.43 3.76 15.39
C ASN A 3 4.26 4.75 15.14
N HIS A 4 3.35 4.44 14.23
CA HIS A 4 2.21 5.31 13.97
C HIS A 4 1.30 5.37 15.22
N PRO A 5 0.90 6.57 15.70
CA PRO A 5 0.10 6.69 16.94
C PRO A 5 -1.15 5.80 16.96
N GLY A 6 -1.88 5.71 15.85
CA GLY A 6 -3.05 4.83 15.73
C GLY A 6 -2.72 3.33 15.89
N MET A 7 -1.56 2.87 15.40
CA MET A 7 -1.12 1.48 15.56
C MET A 7 -0.73 1.19 17.02
N ILE A 8 -0.05 2.13 17.68
CA ILE A 8 0.30 2.01 19.09
C ILE A 8 -0.98 2.00 19.96
N MET A 9 -1.95 2.87 19.65
CA MET A 9 -3.23 2.93 20.35
C MET A 9 -4.02 1.63 20.21
N LEU A 10 -4.11 1.07 19.00
CA LEU A 10 -4.74 -0.23 18.75
C LEU A 10 -4.03 -1.35 19.51
N ALA A 11 -2.71 -1.40 19.46
CA ALA A 11 -1.93 -2.41 20.17
C ALA A 11 -2.15 -2.35 21.69
N ASN A 12 -2.20 -1.14 22.28
CA ASN A 12 -2.48 -0.95 23.68
C ASN A 12 -3.92 -1.38 24.05
N ALA A 13 -4.90 -1.06 23.21
CA ALA A 13 -6.28 -1.50 23.42
C ALA A 13 -6.38 -3.03 23.43
N LEU A 14 -5.72 -3.71 22.48
CA LEU A 14 -5.69 -5.18 22.42
C LEU A 14 -4.96 -5.78 23.63
N ARG A 15 -3.86 -5.17 24.08
CA ARG A 15 -3.16 -5.61 25.31
C ARG A 15 -4.04 -5.50 26.55
N ASN A 16 -4.82 -4.44 26.67
CA ASN A 16 -5.71 -4.22 27.83
C ASN A 16 -6.81 -5.27 27.95
N ILE A 17 -7.17 -5.94 26.86
CA ILE A 17 -8.12 -7.06 26.84
C ILE A 17 -7.43 -8.44 26.79
N GLY A 18 -6.12 -8.50 27.07
CA GLY A 18 -5.37 -9.73 27.31
C GLY A 18 -4.62 -10.33 26.12
N TYR A 19 -4.52 -9.63 24.98
CA TYR A 19 -3.72 -10.11 23.85
C TYR A 19 -2.23 -9.78 24.01
N ASN A 20 -1.36 -10.70 23.59
CA ASN A 20 0.00 -10.38 23.25
C ASN A 20 0.03 -9.82 21.83
N VAL A 21 0.56 -8.60 21.64
CA VAL A 21 0.55 -7.93 20.35
C VAL A 21 1.96 -7.83 19.80
N PHE A 22 2.12 -8.25 18.55
CA PHE A 22 3.36 -8.15 17.78
C PHE A 22 3.12 -7.21 16.59
N LEU A 23 3.91 -6.16 16.48
CA LEU A 23 3.88 -5.19 15.38
C LEU A 23 5.18 -5.30 14.58
N PRO A 24 5.19 -6.04 13.46
CA PRO A 24 6.41 -6.19 12.68
C PRO A 24 6.73 -4.89 11.93
N ARG A 25 8.02 -4.62 11.80
CA ARG A 25 8.52 -3.58 10.90
C ARG A 25 8.83 -4.21 9.56
N ILE A 26 8.02 -3.90 8.55
CA ILE A 26 8.25 -4.32 7.16
C ILE A 26 8.85 -3.13 6.40
N PRO A 27 10.14 -3.19 5.99
CA PRO A 27 10.85 -2.06 5.40
C PRO A 27 10.17 -1.50 4.16
N ASN A 28 9.74 -2.37 3.26
CA ASN A 28 9.09 -1.98 2.01
C ASN A 28 7.76 -1.25 2.25
N LEU A 29 6.95 -1.71 3.22
CA LEU A 29 5.69 -1.04 3.57
C LEU A 29 5.94 0.32 4.24
N LYS A 30 7.00 0.42 5.06
CA LYS A 30 7.39 1.70 5.64
C LYS A 30 7.74 2.73 4.57
N ASN A 31 8.39 2.27 3.50
CA ASN A 31 8.80 3.11 2.38
C ASN A 31 7.71 3.20 1.28
N LEU A 32 6.48 2.75 1.54
CA LEU A 32 5.33 2.74 0.62
C LEU A 32 5.65 2.07 -0.73
N LEU A 33 6.50 1.04 -0.75
CA LEU A 33 6.85 0.31 -1.97
C LEU A 33 5.76 -0.70 -2.34
N ILE A 34 5.38 -0.70 -3.62
CA ILE A 34 4.44 -1.65 -4.23
C ILE A 34 5.26 -2.71 -4.97
N VAL A 35 5.59 -3.80 -4.27
CA VAL A 35 6.45 -4.88 -4.78
C VAL A 35 5.96 -6.25 -4.31
N LYS A 36 6.28 -7.32 -5.07
CA LYS A 36 5.91 -8.71 -4.71
C LYS A 36 6.51 -9.17 -3.40
N ASP A 37 7.73 -8.72 -3.09
CA ASP A 37 8.48 -9.08 -1.88
C ASP A 37 7.72 -8.74 -0.58
N ASN A 38 6.74 -7.83 -0.63
CA ASN A 38 5.90 -7.55 0.54
C ASN A 38 5.19 -8.80 1.05
N VAL A 39 4.72 -9.66 0.16
CA VAL A 39 4.06 -10.93 0.48
C VAL A 39 4.99 -11.84 1.27
N GLU A 40 6.24 -11.97 0.82
CA GLU A 40 7.26 -12.78 1.49
C GLU A 40 7.61 -12.20 2.88
N TRP A 41 7.68 -10.88 3.03
CA TRP A 41 7.90 -10.23 4.32
C TRP A 41 6.79 -10.57 5.34
N PHE A 42 5.52 -10.57 4.93
CA PHE A 42 4.43 -11.00 5.82
C PHE A 42 4.60 -12.44 6.26
N SER A 43 4.92 -13.31 5.31
CA SER A 43 5.15 -14.73 5.57
C SER A 43 6.33 -14.96 6.53
N HIS A 44 7.43 -14.23 6.32
CA HIS A 44 8.59 -14.28 7.22
C HIS A 44 8.26 -13.76 8.63
N CYS A 45 7.63 -12.59 8.74
CA CYS A 45 7.23 -12.05 10.04
C CYS A 45 6.30 -12.99 10.82
N TYR A 46 5.39 -13.68 10.13
CA TYR A 46 4.51 -14.68 10.74
C TYR A 46 5.33 -15.87 11.27
N GLN A 47 6.25 -16.38 10.49
CA GLN A 47 7.13 -17.48 10.92
C GLN A 47 7.96 -17.10 12.16
N GLU A 48 8.51 -15.88 12.19
CA GLU A 48 9.27 -15.39 13.37
C GLU A 48 8.37 -15.22 14.59
N LEU A 49 7.13 -14.75 14.41
CA LEU A 49 6.15 -14.70 15.49
C LEU A 49 5.91 -16.08 16.10
N LEU A 50 5.75 -17.13 15.27
CA LEU A 50 5.50 -18.50 15.76
C LEU A 50 6.65 -19.07 16.61
N LYS A 51 7.88 -18.61 16.42
CA LYS A 51 9.04 -18.99 17.23
C LYS A 51 9.10 -18.28 18.60
N HIS A 52 8.31 -17.21 18.76
CA HIS A 52 8.41 -16.41 19.98
C HIS A 52 7.76 -17.15 21.17
N PRO A 53 8.44 -17.25 22.34
CA PRO A 53 7.98 -18.10 23.46
C PRO A 53 6.63 -17.71 24.07
N LYS A 54 6.20 -16.46 23.85
CA LYS A 54 4.88 -15.99 24.29
C LYS A 54 3.76 -16.23 23.26
N THR A 55 4.06 -16.81 22.12
CA THR A 55 3.07 -17.09 21.08
C THR A 55 2.30 -18.36 21.47
N SER A 56 0.97 -18.26 21.48
CA SER A 56 0.08 -19.40 21.64
C SER A 56 -0.32 -19.95 20.26
N ASN A 57 -0.98 -21.10 20.24
CA ASN A 57 -1.60 -21.66 19.03
C ASN A 57 -2.87 -20.89 18.56
N LYS A 58 -3.22 -19.80 19.23
CA LYS A 58 -4.39 -18.96 18.90
C LYS A 58 -3.95 -17.61 18.35
N VAL A 59 -3.24 -17.63 17.23
CA VAL A 59 -2.79 -16.41 16.57
C VAL A 59 -3.90 -15.88 15.65
N MET A 60 -4.19 -14.58 15.75
CA MET A 60 -4.93 -13.81 14.75
C MET A 60 -3.95 -12.85 14.07
N VAL A 61 -4.01 -12.77 12.76
CA VAL A 61 -3.17 -11.84 11.98
C VAL A 61 -4.04 -10.72 11.42
N VAL A 62 -3.55 -9.48 11.52
CA VAL A 62 -4.30 -8.30 11.07
C VAL A 62 -3.49 -7.57 10.01
N GLY A 63 -4.09 -7.34 8.85
CA GLY A 63 -3.55 -6.50 7.80
C GLY A 63 -4.46 -5.30 7.55
N MET A 64 -3.86 -4.13 7.33
CA MET A 64 -4.60 -2.90 7.09
C MET A 64 -4.29 -2.31 5.72
N SER A 65 -5.32 -1.77 5.05
CA SER A 65 -5.18 -1.08 3.76
C SER A 65 -4.40 -1.94 2.76
N TYR A 66 -3.39 -1.38 2.09
CA TYR A 66 -2.49 -2.11 1.19
C TYR A 66 -1.84 -3.35 1.86
N GLY A 67 -1.50 -3.26 3.16
CA GLY A 67 -0.98 -4.39 3.93
C GLY A 67 -1.98 -5.53 4.09
N GLY A 68 -3.28 -5.26 4.07
CA GLY A 68 -4.32 -6.29 4.13
C GLY A 68 -4.30 -7.21 2.90
N ALA A 69 -4.20 -6.64 1.69
CA ALA A 69 -4.11 -7.44 0.46
C ALA A 69 -2.82 -8.28 0.41
N ASN A 70 -1.68 -7.72 0.83
CA ASN A 70 -0.42 -8.47 0.90
C ASN A 70 -0.50 -9.61 1.93
N LEU A 71 -1.12 -9.39 3.09
CA LEU A 71 -1.35 -10.43 4.09
C LEU A 71 -2.25 -11.55 3.55
N LEU A 72 -3.36 -11.19 2.88
CA LEU A 72 -4.24 -12.17 2.24
C LEU A 72 -3.47 -12.98 1.19
N LYS A 73 -2.58 -12.34 0.41
CA LYS A 73 -1.74 -13.06 -0.55
C LYS A 73 -0.73 -13.96 0.15
N ALA A 74 -0.12 -13.51 1.24
CA ALA A 74 0.81 -14.31 2.04
C ALA A 74 0.19 -15.56 2.65
N SER A 75 -1.13 -15.61 2.81
CA SER A 75 -1.82 -16.80 3.35
C SER A 75 -1.67 -18.05 2.47
N PHE A 76 -1.30 -17.90 1.20
CA PHE A 76 -0.97 -19.02 0.31
C PHE A 76 0.47 -19.51 0.44
N GLU A 77 1.33 -18.77 1.13
CA GLU A 77 2.72 -19.17 1.33
C GLU A 77 2.81 -20.36 2.27
N LYS A 78 3.79 -21.26 2.01
CA LYS A 78 3.98 -22.49 2.78
C LYS A 78 4.05 -22.26 4.29
N ARG A 79 4.63 -21.16 4.73
CA ARG A 79 4.74 -20.80 6.16
C ARG A 79 3.39 -20.59 6.84
N PHE A 80 2.40 -20.09 6.09
CA PHE A 80 1.02 -19.94 6.56
C PHE A 80 0.24 -21.24 6.44
N THR A 81 0.39 -21.98 5.34
CA THR A 81 -0.36 -23.22 5.10
C THR A 81 0.07 -24.36 6.02
N ASP A 82 1.36 -24.44 6.38
CA ASP A 82 1.86 -25.44 7.34
C ASP A 82 1.40 -25.15 8.78
N ASN A 83 1.20 -23.90 9.14
CA ASN A 83 0.81 -23.46 10.49
C ASN A 83 -0.21 -22.31 10.37
N PRO A 84 -1.45 -22.58 9.96
CA PRO A 84 -2.41 -21.51 9.69
C PRO A 84 -2.78 -20.75 10.97
N PRO A 85 -2.93 -19.42 10.90
CA PRO A 85 -3.48 -18.64 12.00
C PRO A 85 -4.94 -19.03 12.23
N LYS A 86 -5.44 -18.76 13.43
CA LYS A 86 -6.85 -18.99 13.76
C LYS A 86 -7.79 -18.17 12.88
N SER A 87 -7.36 -16.98 12.50
CA SER A 87 -8.10 -16.11 11.58
C SER A 87 -7.20 -14.99 11.04
N ILE A 88 -7.62 -14.43 9.92
CA ILE A 88 -7.07 -13.20 9.33
C ILE A 88 -8.14 -12.13 9.43
N LEU A 89 -7.76 -10.91 9.82
CA LEU A 89 -8.57 -9.71 9.67
C LEU A 89 -7.90 -8.80 8.64
N SER A 90 -8.61 -8.50 7.57
CA SER A 90 -8.18 -7.56 6.53
C SER A 90 -9.05 -6.31 6.59
N TYR A 91 -8.53 -5.23 7.18
CA TYR A 91 -9.29 -4.01 7.43
C TYR A 91 -9.01 -2.93 6.41
N GLY A 92 -10.06 -2.41 5.78
CA GLY A 92 -9.96 -1.29 4.83
C GLY A 92 -9.11 -1.60 3.59
N THR A 93 -9.04 -2.87 3.21
CA THR A 93 -8.28 -3.33 2.04
C THR A 93 -9.12 -3.20 0.76
N TYR A 94 -8.45 -3.06 -0.37
CA TYR A 94 -9.12 -3.14 -1.67
C TYR A 94 -9.35 -4.61 -2.07
N TYR A 95 -10.45 -4.86 -2.77
CA TYR A 95 -10.71 -6.15 -3.42
C TYR A 95 -10.06 -6.20 -4.82
N SER A 96 -10.18 -5.12 -5.57
CA SER A 96 -9.52 -4.94 -6.87
C SER A 96 -8.64 -3.71 -6.84
N ILE A 97 -7.36 -3.86 -7.17
CA ILE A 97 -6.45 -2.73 -7.25
C ILE A 97 -6.83 -1.77 -8.39
N GLU A 98 -7.43 -2.29 -9.46
CA GLU A 98 -7.93 -1.48 -10.58
C GLU A 98 -9.01 -0.52 -10.13
N THR A 99 -9.98 -0.99 -9.32
CA THR A 99 -11.05 -0.11 -8.79
C THR A 99 -10.49 0.91 -7.82
N ALA A 100 -9.50 0.54 -7.01
CA ALA A 100 -8.82 1.48 -6.11
C ALA A 100 -8.06 2.56 -6.89
N LEU A 101 -7.35 2.17 -7.95
CA LEU A 101 -6.64 3.12 -8.81
C LEU A 101 -7.62 4.02 -9.59
N ASN A 102 -8.73 3.47 -10.09
CA ASN A 102 -9.78 4.28 -10.72
C ASN A 102 -10.37 5.30 -9.75
N PHE A 103 -10.59 4.92 -8.49
CA PHE A 103 -11.01 5.87 -7.46
C PHE A 103 -10.01 7.02 -7.29
N PHE A 104 -8.70 6.75 -7.25
CA PHE A 104 -7.70 7.82 -7.19
C PHE A 104 -7.72 8.74 -8.41
N LEU A 105 -8.11 8.22 -9.59
CA LEU A 105 -8.19 9.01 -10.82
C LEU A 105 -9.46 9.86 -10.94
N THR A 106 -10.57 9.37 -10.42
CA THR A 106 -11.91 9.97 -10.69
C THR A 106 -12.58 10.50 -9.44
N GLY A 107 -12.21 10.02 -8.26
CA GLY A 107 -12.97 10.23 -7.03
C GLY A 107 -14.30 9.49 -6.99
N GLU A 108 -14.54 8.57 -7.92
CA GLU A 108 -15.82 7.89 -8.06
C GLU A 108 -15.79 6.49 -7.49
N ILE A 109 -16.81 6.18 -6.70
CA ILE A 109 -16.99 4.86 -6.07
C ILE A 109 -18.45 4.43 -6.30
N SER A 110 -18.63 3.20 -6.78
CA SER A 110 -19.97 2.60 -6.92
C SER A 110 -20.26 1.75 -5.69
N TYR A 111 -21.36 2.07 -5.00
CA TYR A 111 -21.87 1.30 -3.86
C TYR A 111 -23.38 1.17 -3.95
N GLN A 112 -23.90 -0.04 -3.84
CA GLN A 112 -25.34 -0.35 -3.96
C GLN A 112 -25.99 0.25 -5.21
N ASN A 113 -25.34 0.13 -6.37
CA ASN A 113 -25.77 0.70 -7.66
C ASN A 113 -25.89 2.24 -7.67
N LYS A 114 -25.30 2.93 -6.71
CA LYS A 114 -25.21 4.38 -6.68
C LYS A 114 -23.76 4.82 -6.85
N LEU A 115 -23.57 5.86 -7.66
CA LEU A 115 -22.27 6.50 -7.83
C LEU A 115 -22.10 7.57 -6.74
N HIS A 116 -21.03 7.46 -5.97
CA HIS A 116 -20.63 8.44 -4.98
C HIS A 116 -19.35 9.13 -5.46
N LYS A 117 -19.24 10.43 -5.24
CA LYS A 117 -18.05 11.21 -5.57
C LYS A 117 -17.41 11.71 -4.28
N ILE A 118 -16.16 11.32 -4.07
CA ILE A 118 -15.36 11.65 -2.87
C ILE A 118 -14.00 12.14 -3.37
N THR A 119 -13.48 13.22 -2.81
CA THR A 119 -12.15 13.70 -3.17
C THR A 119 -11.10 12.70 -2.69
N PRO A 120 -10.29 12.11 -3.59
CA PRO A 120 -9.21 11.23 -3.20
C PRO A 120 -8.14 11.98 -2.41
N HIS A 121 -7.47 11.27 -1.51
CA HIS A 121 -6.35 11.83 -0.80
C HIS A 121 -5.11 11.89 -1.71
N GLU A 122 -4.34 12.97 -1.64
CA GLU A 122 -3.14 13.22 -2.48
C GLU A 122 -2.09 12.10 -2.39
N TRP A 123 -2.03 11.39 -1.27
CA TRP A 123 -1.12 10.25 -1.09
C TRP A 123 -1.28 9.15 -2.14
N GLY A 124 -2.47 8.97 -2.71
CA GLY A 124 -2.69 8.03 -3.81
C GLY A 124 -1.82 8.37 -5.01
N THR A 125 -1.83 9.64 -5.42
CA THR A 125 -1.04 10.13 -6.56
C THR A 125 0.46 10.05 -6.27
N ILE A 126 0.89 10.48 -5.08
CA ILE A 126 2.29 10.43 -4.64
C ILE A 126 2.83 9.00 -4.72
N VAL A 127 2.10 8.02 -4.16
CA VAL A 127 2.53 6.61 -4.13
C VAL A 127 2.58 6.01 -5.52
N ILE A 128 1.61 6.29 -6.40
CA ILE A 128 1.60 5.79 -7.78
C ILE A 128 2.82 6.32 -8.54
N PHE A 129 3.08 7.62 -8.51
CA PHE A 129 4.24 8.21 -9.19
C PHE A 129 5.55 7.73 -8.60
N TYR A 130 5.67 7.65 -7.29
CA TYR A 130 6.88 7.16 -6.63
C TYR A 130 7.25 5.73 -7.07
N ASN A 131 6.27 4.85 -7.18
CA ASN A 131 6.52 3.45 -7.55
C ASN A 131 6.65 3.22 -9.05
N PHE A 132 5.91 3.95 -9.88
CA PHE A 132 5.75 3.57 -11.29
C PHE A 132 6.20 4.62 -12.29
N PHE A 133 6.60 5.83 -11.87
CA PHE A 133 6.97 6.89 -12.81
C PHE A 133 8.11 6.48 -13.75
N LYS A 134 9.06 5.69 -13.26
CA LYS A 134 10.19 5.20 -14.06
C LYS A 134 9.79 4.20 -15.15
N THR A 135 8.60 3.64 -15.10
CA THR A 135 8.12 2.64 -16.06
C THR A 135 7.53 3.23 -17.34
N ILE A 136 7.34 4.54 -17.40
CA ILE A 136 6.83 5.23 -18.59
C ILE A 136 7.93 6.04 -19.28
N GLU A 137 7.81 6.21 -20.60
CA GLU A 137 8.64 7.12 -21.36
C GLU A 137 8.13 8.56 -21.23
N THR A 138 9.05 9.48 -20.94
CA THR A 138 8.76 10.91 -20.77
C THR A 138 10.05 11.72 -20.83
N ASP A 139 9.95 12.99 -21.20
CA ASP A 139 11.07 13.97 -21.21
C ASP A 139 11.40 14.54 -19.82
N PHE A 140 10.59 14.23 -18.81
CA PHE A 140 10.82 14.65 -17.44
C PHE A 140 11.98 13.89 -16.79
N ASN A 141 12.70 14.54 -15.90
CA ASN A 141 13.76 13.91 -15.11
C ASN A 141 13.16 12.96 -14.05
N LYS A 142 12.98 11.71 -14.45
CA LYS A 142 12.35 10.67 -13.60
C LYS A 142 13.11 10.44 -12.30
N GLU A 143 14.45 10.52 -12.33
CA GLU A 143 15.30 10.29 -11.16
C GLU A 143 15.08 11.38 -10.11
N LYS A 144 15.14 12.65 -10.53
CA LYS A 144 14.93 13.79 -9.62
C LYS A 144 13.52 13.82 -9.05
N ILE A 145 12.50 13.60 -9.89
CA ILE A 145 11.11 13.58 -9.44
C ILE A 145 10.86 12.42 -8.48
N THR A 146 11.34 11.20 -8.78
CA THR A 146 11.20 10.06 -7.88
C THR A 146 11.93 10.29 -6.55
N LEU A 147 13.12 10.92 -6.58
CA LEU A 147 13.86 11.28 -5.37
C LEU A 147 13.09 12.30 -4.51
N LEU A 148 12.51 13.32 -5.14
CA LEU A 148 11.66 14.32 -4.46
C LEU A 148 10.47 13.64 -3.77
N LEU A 149 9.76 12.75 -4.49
CA LEU A 149 8.62 12.00 -3.91
C LEU A 149 9.05 11.09 -2.76
N LYS A 150 10.24 10.47 -2.85
CA LYS A 150 10.84 9.73 -1.75
C LYS A 150 11.07 10.61 -0.52
N CYS A 151 11.67 11.80 -0.72
CA CYS A 151 11.87 12.76 0.37
C CYS A 151 10.55 13.20 1.00
N ARG A 152 9.49 13.37 0.19
CA ARG A 152 8.14 13.67 0.70
C ARG A 152 7.57 12.53 1.54
N ILE A 153 7.76 11.27 1.13
CA ILE A 153 7.34 10.07 1.88
C ILE A 153 8.10 9.94 3.21
N GLU A 154 9.35 10.38 3.25
CA GLU A 154 10.22 10.36 4.44
C GLU A 154 10.07 11.62 5.32
N ASP A 155 9.11 12.51 5.04
CA ASP A 155 8.86 13.80 5.73
C ASP A 155 10.08 14.76 5.73
N LYS A 156 10.95 14.67 4.71
CA LYS A 156 12.14 15.52 4.52
C LYS A 156 11.78 16.79 3.72
N HIS A 157 11.03 17.68 4.33
CA HIS A 157 10.47 18.86 3.63
C HIS A 157 11.54 19.78 3.04
N ASP A 158 12.65 20.01 3.76
CA ASP A 158 13.74 20.86 3.28
C ASP A 158 14.40 20.30 2.01
N GLU A 159 14.58 18.97 1.95
CA GLU A 159 15.13 18.30 0.77
C GLU A 159 14.15 18.34 -0.42
N VAL A 160 12.85 18.23 -0.16
CA VAL A 160 11.81 18.43 -1.20
C VAL A 160 11.94 19.79 -1.83
N GLU A 161 12.01 20.87 -1.04
CA GLU A 161 12.13 22.24 -1.54
C GLU A 161 13.46 22.47 -2.27
N LYS A 162 14.54 21.88 -1.82
CA LYS A 162 15.85 21.93 -2.46
C LYS A 162 15.82 21.30 -3.85
N ILE A 163 15.33 20.05 -3.94
CA ILE A 163 15.22 19.34 -5.23
C ILE A 163 14.27 20.08 -6.17
N LYS A 164 13.15 20.59 -5.65
CA LYS A 164 12.17 21.33 -6.43
C LYS A 164 12.76 22.58 -7.10
N LYS A 165 13.68 23.30 -6.45
CA LYS A 165 14.36 24.46 -7.04
C LYS A 165 15.17 24.09 -8.28
N GLU A 166 15.71 22.89 -8.37
CA GLU A 166 16.51 22.38 -9.47
C GLU A 166 15.70 21.87 -10.68
N LEU A 167 14.38 21.76 -10.55
CA LEU A 167 13.48 21.34 -11.61
C LEU A 167 13.19 22.50 -12.57
N ASN A 168 12.94 22.19 -13.85
CA ASN A 168 12.43 23.17 -14.81
C ASN A 168 10.95 23.53 -14.53
N ALA A 169 10.38 24.47 -15.27
CA ALA A 169 9.02 24.96 -15.04
C ALA A 169 7.95 23.86 -15.18
N ASP A 170 8.06 23.01 -16.21
CA ASP A 170 7.11 21.95 -16.49
C ASP A 170 7.19 20.82 -15.46
N GLU A 171 8.40 20.51 -14.97
CA GLU A 171 8.62 19.54 -13.90
C GLU A 171 8.08 20.04 -12.56
N LYS A 172 8.23 21.34 -12.28
CA LYS A 172 7.65 21.97 -11.07
C LYS A 172 6.12 21.89 -11.09
N ASP A 173 5.50 22.25 -12.22
CA ASP A 173 4.04 22.15 -12.39
C ASP A 173 3.55 20.71 -12.18
N LEU A 174 4.24 19.73 -12.80
CA LEU A 174 3.93 18.31 -12.61
C LEU A 174 4.03 17.91 -11.13
N VAL A 175 5.12 18.22 -10.46
CA VAL A 175 5.35 17.88 -9.04
C VAL A 175 4.31 18.55 -8.15
N ASP A 176 3.99 19.83 -8.37
CA ASP A 176 2.98 20.53 -7.59
C ASP A 176 1.60 19.89 -7.72
N LYS A 177 1.22 19.48 -8.92
CA LYS A 177 -0.02 18.74 -9.14
C LYS A 177 -0.03 17.39 -8.44
N ILE A 178 1.07 16.61 -8.51
CA ILE A 178 1.21 15.32 -7.82
C ILE A 178 1.08 15.50 -6.31
N LEU A 179 1.80 16.46 -5.73
CA LEU A 179 1.82 16.70 -4.28
C LEU A 179 0.48 17.19 -3.72
N ASN A 180 -0.32 17.87 -4.54
CA ASN A 180 -1.64 18.38 -4.17
C ASN A 180 -2.81 17.49 -4.61
N GLY A 181 -2.53 16.35 -5.26
CA GLY A 181 -3.57 15.45 -5.78
C GLY A 181 -4.39 16.05 -6.93
N ASN A 182 -3.86 17.05 -7.63
CA ASN A 182 -4.54 17.71 -8.75
C ASN A 182 -4.35 16.90 -10.03
N ILE A 183 -5.30 16.03 -10.34
CA ILE A 183 -5.26 15.12 -11.48
C ILE A 183 -5.90 15.77 -12.71
N ASP A 184 -5.08 16.39 -13.54
CA ASP A 184 -5.47 16.84 -14.89
C ASP A 184 -5.38 15.69 -15.92
N GLN A 185 -5.79 15.97 -17.17
CA GLN A 185 -5.78 14.96 -18.22
C GLN A 185 -4.38 14.42 -18.52
N LYS A 186 -3.32 15.24 -18.39
CA LYS A 186 -1.93 14.82 -18.60
C LYS A 186 -1.52 13.80 -17.54
N ILE A 187 -1.75 14.11 -16.27
CA ILE A 187 -1.47 13.21 -15.14
C ILE A 187 -2.28 11.92 -15.24
N LYS A 188 -3.57 12.03 -15.58
CA LYS A 188 -4.43 10.86 -15.80
C LYS A 188 -3.85 9.92 -16.86
N ASN A 189 -3.44 10.45 -18.00
CA ASN A 189 -2.84 9.65 -19.08
C ASN A 189 -1.53 8.99 -18.63
N MET A 190 -0.70 9.70 -17.85
CA MET A 190 0.54 9.13 -17.29
C MET A 190 0.24 7.97 -16.35
N ILE A 191 -0.71 8.13 -15.43
CA ILE A 191 -1.11 7.07 -14.48
C ILE A 191 -1.65 5.86 -15.24
N LEU A 192 -2.49 6.03 -16.26
CA LEU A 192 -2.99 4.92 -17.06
C LEU A 192 -1.86 4.14 -17.75
N LYS A 193 -0.85 4.83 -18.29
CA LYS A 193 0.36 4.16 -18.83
C LYS A 193 1.15 3.42 -17.76
N MET A 194 1.33 4.01 -16.57
CA MET A 194 1.99 3.36 -15.44
C MET A 194 1.26 2.07 -15.02
N ILE A 195 -0.07 2.11 -14.97
CA ILE A 195 -0.91 0.96 -14.64
C ILE A 195 -0.72 -0.15 -15.69
N ASP A 196 -0.79 0.19 -16.96
CA ASP A 196 -0.65 -0.78 -18.06
C ASP A 196 0.74 -1.44 -18.05
N ASN A 197 1.80 -0.65 -17.88
CA ASN A 197 3.18 -1.15 -17.82
C ASN A 197 3.45 -2.03 -16.58
N ASN A 198 2.62 -1.96 -15.54
CA ASN A 198 2.77 -2.74 -14.30
C ASN A 198 1.63 -3.75 -14.07
N LYS A 199 0.87 -4.07 -15.10
CA LYS A 199 -0.34 -4.88 -15.02
C LYS A 199 -0.13 -6.24 -14.34
N ASP A 200 0.98 -6.92 -14.60
CA ASP A 200 1.28 -8.22 -14.00
C ASP A 200 1.49 -8.13 -12.48
N LEU A 201 2.17 -7.10 -12.01
CA LEU A 201 2.34 -6.84 -10.59
C LEU A 201 1.00 -6.50 -9.93
N LEU A 202 0.22 -5.62 -10.57
CA LEU A 202 -1.06 -5.18 -10.05
C LEU A 202 -2.07 -6.33 -10.00
N ASN A 203 -2.08 -7.21 -11.01
CA ASN A 203 -2.91 -8.42 -11.03
C ASN A 203 -2.48 -9.42 -9.94
N TYR A 204 -1.19 -9.60 -9.73
CA TYR A 204 -0.66 -10.46 -8.66
C TYR A 204 -1.11 -9.97 -7.27
N LEU A 205 -1.15 -8.66 -7.04
CA LEU A 205 -1.54 -8.04 -5.78
C LEU A 205 -3.06 -7.84 -5.61
N SER A 206 -3.87 -8.16 -6.62
CA SER A 206 -5.32 -7.89 -6.60
C SER A 206 -6.11 -9.07 -6.05
N PRO A 207 -6.72 -8.98 -4.86
CA PRO A 207 -7.50 -10.07 -4.24
C PRO A 207 -8.58 -10.66 -5.15
N LYS A 208 -9.22 -9.87 -5.99
CA LYS A 208 -10.26 -10.35 -6.91
C LYS A 208 -9.85 -11.56 -7.76
N ASN A 209 -8.55 -11.76 -8.00
CA ASN A 209 -8.04 -12.80 -8.88
C ASN A 209 -7.78 -14.13 -8.14
N TRP A 210 -7.83 -14.14 -6.81
CA TRP A 210 -7.39 -15.31 -6.04
C TRP A 210 -8.02 -15.44 -4.64
N ALA A 211 -8.76 -14.43 -4.13
CA ALA A 211 -9.25 -14.43 -2.75
C ALA A 211 -10.27 -15.54 -2.45
N GLU A 212 -10.99 -16.02 -3.45
CA GLU A 212 -11.94 -17.14 -3.31
C GLU A 212 -11.28 -18.46 -2.89
N ASN A 213 -9.96 -18.59 -3.09
CA ASN A 213 -9.20 -19.79 -2.74
C ASN A 213 -8.55 -19.70 -1.34
N ILE A 214 -8.94 -18.75 -0.50
CA ILE A 214 -8.41 -18.61 0.86
C ILE A 214 -9.16 -19.55 1.80
N ASP A 215 -8.47 -20.58 2.32
CA ASP A 215 -9.04 -21.56 3.25
C ASP A 215 -9.05 -21.10 4.71
N ILE A 216 -8.28 -20.06 5.04
CA ILE A 216 -8.18 -19.53 6.40
C ILE A 216 -9.38 -18.64 6.71
N LYS A 217 -10.00 -18.83 7.89
CA LYS A 217 -11.10 -17.96 8.33
C LYS A 217 -10.72 -16.50 8.25
N THR A 218 -11.38 -15.75 7.37
CA THR A 218 -11.06 -14.36 7.07
C THR A 218 -12.23 -13.44 7.38
N PHE A 219 -11.93 -12.30 7.99
CA PHE A 219 -12.85 -11.18 8.22
C PHE A 219 -12.38 -10.00 7.35
N ILE A 220 -13.32 -9.33 6.67
CA ILE A 220 -13.06 -8.17 5.80
C ILE A 220 -13.93 -7.00 6.22
#